data_711c00391aeab03c3b860d96d4eaa38c
#
_entry.id   711c00391aeab03c3b860d96d4eaa38c
#
_cell.length_a   1.000
_cell.length_b   1.000
_cell.length_c   1.000
_cell.angle_alpha   90.00
_cell.angle_beta   90.00
_cell.angle_gamma   90.00
#
_symmetry.space_group_name_H-M   'P 1'
#
loop_
_entity.id
_entity.type
_entity.pdbx_description
1 polymer ?
#
loop_
_entity_poly.entity_id
_entity_poly.type
_entity_poly.pdbx_seq_one_letter_code
_entity_poly.pdbx_strand_id
1 'polypeptide(L)'
;MATISRRAYAEMFGPTVGDRLRLADTELVIEVEKDFTIYGEEVKFGGGKVIRDGMGQGQGVAADVADTIVTNALGIDAVAGIVKADVGLKDGRIWRIGKGGNPDIQPGVTIPIGAGTEVIAGEGMILTAGGIDSHIHWICPQQIEEALSSGVTTMLGGGTGPATGTFATTCTPGPWHIHRMLEAAEAFPMNLGFFGKGNASLPAPLKEQVQAGVIGLKLHEDWGTTPAAIDNCLTVAEQMDIQVAIHTDTLNESGFVETTLAAFKDRTIHTFHTEGAGGGHAPDIIRAISRPNVLPSSTNPTRPYTVNTIDEHLDMLMVCHHLDPSIAEDVAFAESRIRRETIAAEDILHDTGAFSMMSSDSQAMGRVGEVVIRTWQTAHKMKLQRGWLAPRRSAAAAVPDAVAVVEGSTANDNFRVKRYIAKYTINPALTHGIAHEVGSIEPGKLADLVLWRPAFFGVKPSLVIKGGMIAAAAMGDPNASIPTPQPVHWRPMFGSFGRALKCAVTFVSQAALHNAAVAALGLQKPLVAVKGCRTLTKADMVLNDATPQIEVDPETYVVRADGEHLACEPATELPLAQRYFLF
;
A
#
# COMPACT_ATOMS: atom_id res chain seq x y z
N MET A 1 38.03 23.78 11.96
CA MET A 1 36.88 22.89 11.70
C MET A 1 37.30 21.45 12.02
N ALA A 2 36.54 20.73 12.83
CA ALA A 2 36.77 19.32 13.01
C ALA A 2 36.31 18.57 11.75
N THR A 3 37.09 17.61 11.27
CA THR A 3 36.73 16.75 10.14
C THR A 3 36.45 15.34 10.65
N ILE A 4 35.41 14.72 10.16
CA ILE A 4 35.08 13.31 10.44
C ILE A 4 35.01 12.53 9.12
N SER A 5 35.24 11.23 9.18
CA SER A 5 35.07 10.40 8.00
C SER A 5 33.59 10.28 7.63
N ARG A 6 33.29 10.08 6.33
CA ARG A 6 31.93 9.87 5.85
C ARG A 6 31.24 8.68 6.56
N ARG A 7 31.98 7.62 6.81
CA ARG A 7 31.50 6.46 7.56
C ARG A 7 31.08 6.83 8.99
N ALA A 8 31.94 7.56 9.73
CA ALA A 8 31.62 7.99 11.09
C ALA A 8 30.41 8.94 11.12
N TYR A 9 30.27 9.82 10.10
CA TYR A 9 29.09 10.66 9.95
C TYR A 9 27.82 9.82 9.79
N ALA A 10 27.84 8.86 8.87
CA ALA A 10 26.69 7.98 8.62
C ALA A 10 26.31 7.13 9.85
N GLU A 11 27.30 6.68 10.63
CA GLU A 11 27.08 5.97 11.89
C GLU A 11 26.42 6.86 12.97
N MET A 12 26.71 8.16 12.97
CA MET A 12 26.16 9.12 13.94
C MET A 12 24.79 9.66 13.54
N PHE A 13 24.61 10.01 12.27
CA PHE A 13 23.47 10.78 11.77
C PHE A 13 22.73 10.13 10.59
N GLY A 14 23.06 8.89 10.23
CA GLY A 14 22.53 8.23 9.06
C GLY A 14 23.22 8.66 7.74
N PRO A 15 22.88 7.98 6.63
CA PRO A 15 23.47 8.27 5.31
C PRO A 15 23.08 9.67 4.82
N THR A 16 23.95 10.28 4.00
CA THR A 16 23.72 11.59 3.40
C THR A 16 23.84 11.53 1.87
N VAL A 17 23.65 12.66 1.18
CA VAL A 17 23.60 12.75 -0.29
C VAL A 17 24.74 11.98 -0.95
N GLY A 18 24.37 11.09 -1.89
CA GLY A 18 25.29 10.23 -2.62
C GLY A 18 25.75 8.97 -1.85
N ASP A 19 25.35 8.80 -0.58
CA ASP A 19 25.54 7.53 0.11
C ASP A 19 24.56 6.51 -0.42
N ARG A 20 25.00 5.24 -0.47
CA ARG A 20 24.23 4.12 -0.97
C ARG A 20 23.83 3.17 0.14
N LEU A 21 22.63 2.64 0.05
CA LEU A 21 22.08 1.72 1.02
C LEU A 21 21.40 0.57 0.29
N ARG A 22 21.73 -0.67 0.69
CA ARG A 22 21.02 -1.88 0.26
C ARG A 22 19.76 -2.06 1.09
N LEU A 23 18.65 -2.42 0.45
CA LEU A 23 17.37 -2.68 1.10
C LEU A 23 17.30 -4.14 1.54
N ALA A 24 17.43 -4.40 2.82
CA ALA A 24 17.48 -5.73 3.43
C ALA A 24 18.49 -6.67 2.72
N ASP A 25 18.11 -7.91 2.47
CA ASP A 25 18.88 -8.90 1.71
C ASP A 25 18.55 -8.93 0.21
N THR A 26 17.87 -7.89 -0.31
CA THR A 26 17.60 -7.74 -1.74
C THR A 26 18.82 -7.23 -2.50
N GLU A 27 18.80 -7.29 -3.83
CA GLU A 27 19.80 -6.63 -4.70
C GLU A 27 19.45 -5.17 -5.02
N LEU A 28 18.44 -4.61 -4.36
CA LEU A 28 18.03 -3.22 -4.55
C LEU A 28 18.94 -2.28 -3.77
N VAL A 29 19.58 -1.34 -4.47
CA VAL A 29 20.49 -0.35 -3.88
C VAL A 29 19.97 1.06 -4.19
N ILE A 30 19.61 1.79 -3.14
CA ILE A 30 19.20 3.19 -3.23
C ILE A 30 20.39 4.12 -2.99
N GLU A 31 20.25 5.35 -3.49
CA GLU A 31 21.17 6.45 -3.26
C GLU A 31 20.39 7.64 -2.71
N VAL A 32 20.91 8.29 -1.67
CA VAL A 32 20.29 9.47 -1.05
C VAL A 32 20.30 10.63 -2.02
N GLU A 33 19.13 11.14 -2.41
CA GLU A 33 18.95 12.20 -3.42
C GLU A 33 19.11 13.60 -2.81
N LYS A 34 18.61 13.79 -1.57
CA LYS A 34 18.60 15.08 -0.87
C LYS A 34 18.84 14.89 0.61
N ASP A 35 19.41 15.92 1.25
CA ASP A 35 19.55 16.03 2.70
C ASP A 35 19.07 17.42 3.13
N PHE A 36 18.07 17.47 4.00
CA PHE A 36 17.52 18.72 4.51
C PHE A 36 18.12 19.13 5.85
N THR A 37 19.03 18.34 6.39
CA THR A 37 19.81 18.73 7.57
C THR A 37 20.99 19.62 7.16
N ILE A 38 21.67 20.21 8.14
CA ILE A 38 22.88 21.03 7.93
C ILE A 38 24.04 20.32 8.61
N TYR A 39 25.08 19.99 7.87
CA TYR A 39 26.24 19.26 8.37
C TYR A 39 26.92 20.00 9.52
N GLY A 40 27.03 19.32 10.67
CA GLY A 40 27.55 19.83 11.90
C GLY A 40 26.54 20.54 12.80
N GLU A 41 25.28 20.65 12.36
CA GLU A 41 24.18 21.25 13.09
C GLU A 41 23.00 20.26 13.28
N GLU A 42 23.25 18.97 13.03
CA GLU A 42 22.24 17.92 13.19
C GLU A 42 21.82 17.81 14.66
N VAL A 43 20.52 17.55 14.87
CA VAL A 43 19.99 17.28 16.21
C VAL A 43 19.95 15.78 16.48
N LYS A 44 20.26 15.42 17.72
CA LYS A 44 20.21 14.03 18.20
C LYS A 44 19.92 14.03 19.67
N PHE A 45 19.06 13.09 20.11
CA PHE A 45 18.74 12.86 21.51
C PHE A 45 19.69 11.84 22.15
N GLY A 46 19.97 12.01 23.45
CA GLY A 46 20.73 11.08 24.26
C GLY A 46 21.66 11.78 25.27
N GLY A 47 22.26 11.00 26.15
CA GLY A 47 23.23 11.53 27.12
C GLY A 47 24.39 12.24 26.43
N GLY A 48 24.62 13.49 26.77
CA GLY A 48 25.65 14.32 26.15
C GLY A 48 25.38 14.77 24.71
N LYS A 49 24.19 14.50 24.15
CA LYS A 49 23.76 14.94 22.82
C LYS A 49 23.13 16.32 22.85
N VAL A 50 22.83 16.87 21.66
CA VAL A 50 22.49 18.29 21.50
C VAL A 50 21.05 18.62 21.90
N ILE A 51 20.10 17.68 21.84
CA ILE A 51 18.71 17.93 22.27
C ILE A 51 18.66 18.00 23.80
N ARG A 52 18.94 19.17 24.31
CA ARG A 52 18.92 19.56 25.74
C ARG A 52 18.45 21.00 25.86
N ASP A 53 17.90 21.37 27.01
CA ASP A 53 17.43 22.70 27.29
C ASP A 53 18.51 23.78 27.03
N GLY A 54 18.12 24.83 26.31
CA GLY A 54 19.02 25.90 25.89
C GLY A 54 20.04 25.53 24.82
N MET A 55 20.00 24.30 24.29
CA MET A 55 20.82 23.85 23.15
C MET A 55 19.89 23.53 21.97
N GLY A 56 19.76 22.27 21.55
CA GLY A 56 18.85 21.87 20.49
C GLY A 56 17.37 21.93 20.88
N GLN A 57 17.06 22.03 22.15
CA GLN A 57 15.72 22.33 22.67
C GLN A 57 15.62 23.82 22.99
N GLY A 58 14.65 24.50 22.37
CA GLY A 58 14.33 25.90 22.63
C GLY A 58 13.25 26.07 23.71
N GLN A 59 12.83 27.33 23.90
CA GLN A 59 11.90 27.75 24.96
C GLN A 59 10.43 27.89 24.44
N GLY A 60 10.13 27.41 23.23
CA GLY A 60 8.80 27.49 22.64
C GLY A 60 7.77 26.71 23.43
N VAL A 61 6.53 27.25 23.48
CA VAL A 61 5.38 26.55 24.05
C VAL A 61 4.82 25.52 23.08
N ALA A 62 3.96 24.63 23.55
CA ALA A 62 3.39 23.54 22.73
C ALA A 62 2.78 24.02 21.39
N ALA A 63 2.22 25.23 21.33
CA ALA A 63 1.68 25.78 20.08
C ALA A 63 2.74 25.99 18.98
N ASP A 64 3.99 26.30 19.39
CA ASP A 64 5.06 26.73 18.48
C ASP A 64 6.06 25.63 18.12
N VAL A 65 6.00 24.48 18.79
CA VAL A 65 6.94 23.36 18.64
C VAL A 65 6.25 22.10 18.13
N ALA A 66 7.01 21.14 17.64
CA ALA A 66 6.50 19.82 17.28
C ALA A 66 6.03 19.05 18.52
N ASP A 67 4.97 18.24 18.40
CA ASP A 67 4.59 17.29 19.44
C ASP A 67 5.55 16.10 19.47
N THR A 68 5.95 15.64 18.28
CA THR A 68 6.96 14.59 18.09
C THR A 68 7.88 14.97 16.94
N ILE A 69 9.15 14.63 17.06
CA ILE A 69 10.12 14.73 15.97
C ILE A 69 10.79 13.38 15.72
N VAL A 70 10.85 12.95 14.45
CA VAL A 70 11.71 11.85 14.00
C VAL A 70 12.98 12.47 13.46
N THR A 71 14.12 12.22 14.10
CA THR A 71 15.39 12.87 13.76
C THR A 71 16.18 12.10 12.71
N ASN A 72 16.78 12.81 11.74
CA ASN A 72 17.76 12.28 10.77
C ASN A 72 17.30 10.99 10.03
N ALA A 73 16.00 10.82 9.75
CA ALA A 73 15.49 9.64 9.08
C ALA A 73 15.74 9.69 7.57
N LEU A 74 15.99 8.52 6.97
CA LEU A 74 16.02 8.36 5.52
C LEU A 74 14.62 8.06 5.01
N GLY A 75 13.92 9.07 4.52
CA GLY A 75 12.60 8.92 3.89
C GLY A 75 12.72 8.21 2.54
N ILE A 76 11.92 7.17 2.32
CA ILE A 76 11.67 6.56 1.01
C ILE A 76 10.20 6.82 0.67
N ASP A 77 9.98 7.67 -0.31
CA ASP A 77 8.64 8.09 -0.71
C ASP A 77 8.56 8.28 -2.23
N ALA A 78 7.43 7.92 -2.83
CA ALA A 78 7.25 8.00 -4.28
C ALA A 78 7.16 9.44 -4.78
N VAL A 79 6.71 10.37 -3.93
CA VAL A 79 6.50 11.79 -4.26
C VAL A 79 7.71 12.62 -3.82
N ALA A 80 8.11 12.52 -2.56
CA ALA A 80 9.22 13.28 -2.00
C ALA A 80 10.61 12.80 -2.49
N GLY A 81 10.73 11.51 -2.83
CA GLY A 81 11.99 10.89 -3.23
C GLY A 81 12.70 10.16 -2.09
N ILE A 82 14.01 9.98 -2.22
CA ILE A 82 14.87 9.35 -1.22
C ILE A 82 15.64 10.45 -0.50
N VAL A 83 15.14 10.85 0.66
CA VAL A 83 15.50 12.10 1.31
C VAL A 83 15.84 11.89 2.77
N LYS A 84 17.02 12.36 3.21
CA LYS A 84 17.32 12.51 4.63
C LYS A 84 16.71 13.79 5.17
N ALA A 85 15.95 13.68 6.27
CA ALA A 85 15.34 14.82 6.93
C ALA A 85 14.98 14.51 8.39
N ASP A 86 14.77 15.58 9.17
CA ASP A 86 13.92 15.49 10.35
C ASP A 86 12.46 15.64 9.94
N VAL A 87 11.56 14.90 10.60
CA VAL A 87 10.11 14.96 10.35
C VAL A 87 9.41 15.35 11.64
N GLY A 88 8.81 16.54 11.66
CA GLY A 88 8.01 17.03 12.77
C GLY A 88 6.54 16.64 12.63
N LEU A 89 5.98 16.12 13.71
CA LEU A 89 4.57 15.74 13.82
C LEU A 89 3.87 16.70 14.77
N LYS A 90 2.63 17.07 14.45
CA LYS A 90 1.81 17.95 15.28
C LYS A 90 0.33 17.64 15.09
N ASP A 91 -0.42 17.56 16.17
CA ASP A 91 -1.87 17.28 16.16
C ASP A 91 -2.23 16.03 15.33
N GLY A 92 -1.37 15.00 15.40
CA GLY A 92 -1.56 13.74 14.68
C GLY A 92 -1.23 13.78 13.18
N ARG A 93 -0.67 14.88 12.70
CA ARG A 93 -0.33 15.09 11.28
C ARG A 93 1.16 15.32 11.07
N ILE A 94 1.64 15.05 9.87
CA ILE A 94 2.97 15.48 9.43
C ILE A 94 2.92 17.01 9.33
N TRP A 95 3.68 17.68 10.19
CA TRP A 95 3.68 19.13 10.24
C TRP A 95 4.68 19.73 9.27
N ARG A 96 5.93 19.26 9.36
CA ARG A 96 7.04 19.76 8.53
C ARG A 96 8.06 18.68 8.26
N ILE A 97 8.76 18.80 7.15
CA ILE A 97 9.93 18.00 6.78
C ILE A 97 11.10 18.98 6.58
N GLY A 98 12.21 18.73 7.24
CA GLY A 98 13.31 19.68 7.18
C GLY A 98 14.38 19.44 8.24
N LYS A 99 14.77 20.50 8.93
CA LYS A 99 15.76 20.48 10.01
C LYS A 99 15.09 20.81 11.36
N GLY A 100 15.23 19.90 12.31
CA GLY A 100 14.84 20.11 13.70
C GLY A 100 15.85 20.90 14.51
N GLY A 101 15.43 21.51 15.61
CA GLY A 101 16.34 22.16 16.55
C GLY A 101 15.77 23.37 17.27
N ASN A 102 16.69 24.16 17.82
CA ASN A 102 16.40 25.42 18.47
C ASN A 102 16.65 26.59 17.51
N PRO A 103 15.62 27.28 17.04
CA PRO A 103 15.77 28.36 16.07
C PRO A 103 16.55 29.58 16.61
N ASP A 104 16.66 29.72 17.94
CA ASP A 104 17.34 30.86 18.55
C ASP A 104 18.87 30.78 18.42
N ILE A 105 19.41 29.56 18.30
CA ILE A 105 20.86 29.34 18.29
C ILE A 105 21.40 28.50 17.13
N GLN A 106 20.51 27.77 16.41
CA GLN A 106 20.90 26.91 15.30
C GLN A 106 20.37 27.46 13.98
N PRO A 107 21.23 27.52 12.94
CA PRO A 107 20.79 28.01 11.63
C PRO A 107 19.86 27.01 10.93
N GLY A 108 18.96 27.53 10.09
CA GLY A 108 18.12 26.74 9.18
C GLY A 108 17.07 25.85 9.83
N VAL A 109 16.77 26.03 11.12
CA VAL A 109 15.73 25.27 11.81
C VAL A 109 14.37 25.60 11.22
N THR A 110 13.67 24.55 10.74
CA THR A 110 12.30 24.63 10.24
C THR A 110 11.30 23.93 11.17
N ILE A 111 11.79 23.05 12.06
CA ILE A 111 11.01 22.27 13.01
C ILE A 111 11.50 22.60 14.42
N PRO A 112 10.92 23.59 15.12
CA PRO A 112 11.31 23.91 16.48
C PRO A 112 11.05 22.75 17.45
N ILE A 113 12.05 22.44 18.28
CA ILE A 113 12.00 21.47 19.36
C ILE A 113 11.87 22.25 20.68
N GLY A 114 10.91 21.86 21.51
CA GLY A 114 10.66 22.45 22.82
C GLY A 114 10.52 21.40 23.92
N ALA A 115 10.22 21.86 25.13
CA ALA A 115 10.00 20.98 26.29
C ALA A 115 8.80 20.02 26.08
N GLY A 116 7.85 20.36 25.21
CA GLY A 116 6.68 19.54 24.86
C GLY A 116 6.94 18.53 23.71
N THR A 117 8.17 18.45 23.19
CA THR A 117 8.46 17.61 22.02
C THR A 117 9.01 16.25 22.44
N GLU A 118 8.35 15.17 22.01
CA GLU A 118 8.88 13.81 22.08
C GLU A 118 9.86 13.55 20.92
N VAL A 119 10.86 12.72 21.13
CA VAL A 119 11.90 12.44 20.14
C VAL A 119 11.95 10.96 19.77
N ILE A 120 11.83 10.68 18.50
CA ILE A 120 12.05 9.35 17.91
C ILE A 120 13.36 9.39 17.12
N ALA A 121 14.32 8.56 17.50
CA ALA A 121 15.60 8.45 16.80
C ALA A 121 15.41 7.78 15.43
N GLY A 122 15.65 8.54 14.37
CA GLY A 122 15.60 8.06 12.98
C GLY A 122 16.97 7.84 12.35
N GLU A 123 18.06 8.10 13.08
CA GLU A 123 19.44 7.97 12.60
C GLU A 123 19.71 6.52 12.14
N GLY A 124 20.04 6.36 10.86
CA GLY A 124 20.28 5.06 10.25
C GLY A 124 19.01 4.21 10.04
N MET A 125 17.83 4.80 10.25
CA MET A 125 16.54 4.16 9.98
C MET A 125 15.96 4.65 8.66
N ILE A 126 15.18 3.77 8.02
CA ILE A 126 14.33 4.13 6.87
C ILE A 126 12.95 4.50 7.39
N LEU A 127 12.41 5.61 6.89
CA LEU A 127 11.05 6.07 7.15
C LEU A 127 10.21 5.97 5.88
N THR A 128 9.03 5.34 5.99
CA THR A 128 8.05 5.29 4.89
C THR A 128 6.69 5.76 5.35
N ALA A 129 5.84 6.18 4.41
CA ALA A 129 4.41 6.24 4.68
C ALA A 129 3.89 4.84 5.02
N GLY A 130 2.85 4.76 5.83
CA GLY A 130 2.17 3.50 6.12
C GLY A 130 1.53 2.91 4.86
N GLY A 131 1.60 1.58 4.75
CA GLY A 131 1.02 0.84 3.63
C GLY A 131 -0.50 0.92 3.61
N ILE A 132 -1.08 0.76 2.43
CA ILE A 132 -2.52 0.71 2.17
C ILE A 132 -2.82 -0.58 1.44
N ASP A 133 -3.67 -1.41 2.01
CA ASP A 133 -4.22 -2.58 1.33
C ASP A 133 -5.67 -2.31 0.95
N SER A 134 -5.97 -2.36 -0.33
CA SER A 134 -7.28 -2.02 -0.89
C SER A 134 -8.12 -3.22 -1.31
N HIS A 135 -7.72 -4.44 -0.90
CA HIS A 135 -8.46 -5.65 -1.22
C HIS A 135 -8.53 -6.59 -0.01
N ILE A 136 -9.44 -6.28 0.91
CA ILE A 136 -9.61 -7.01 2.18
C ILE A 136 -10.98 -7.69 2.23
N HIS A 137 -10.97 -8.99 2.54
CA HIS A 137 -12.15 -9.72 3.00
C HIS A 137 -12.23 -9.63 4.54
N TRP A 138 -13.24 -8.93 5.06
CA TRP A 138 -13.42 -8.77 6.51
C TRP A 138 -13.99 -10.05 7.15
N ILE A 139 -13.16 -11.11 7.17
CA ILE A 139 -13.50 -12.42 7.76
C ILE A 139 -13.08 -12.44 9.23
N CYS A 140 -11.78 -12.38 9.51
CA CYS A 140 -11.23 -12.34 10.86
C CYS A 140 -10.68 -10.95 11.19
N PRO A 141 -11.11 -10.32 12.31
CA PRO A 141 -10.57 -9.02 12.70
C PRO A 141 -9.08 -9.06 13.09
N GLN A 142 -8.55 -10.23 13.48
CA GLN A 142 -7.13 -10.41 13.84
C GLN A 142 -6.18 -10.10 12.69
N GLN A 143 -6.64 -10.16 11.45
CA GLN A 143 -5.84 -9.73 10.29
C GLN A 143 -5.38 -8.25 10.39
N ILE A 144 -6.07 -7.43 11.18
CA ILE A 144 -5.69 -6.02 11.41
C ILE A 144 -4.37 -5.92 12.19
N GLU A 145 -4.13 -6.83 13.13
CA GLU A 145 -2.86 -6.91 13.87
C GLU A 145 -1.72 -7.35 12.95
N GLU A 146 -1.98 -8.32 12.06
CA GLU A 146 -1.03 -8.75 11.04
C GLU A 146 -0.70 -7.62 10.05
N ALA A 147 -1.69 -6.87 9.61
CA ALA A 147 -1.52 -5.69 8.77
C ALA A 147 -0.61 -4.67 9.45
N LEU A 148 -0.94 -4.28 10.69
CA LEU A 148 -0.19 -3.28 11.43
C LEU A 148 1.27 -3.72 11.66
N SER A 149 1.47 -5.00 12.03
CA SER A 149 2.80 -5.57 12.25
C SER A 149 3.64 -5.72 10.97
N SER A 150 3.04 -5.58 9.80
CA SER A 150 3.70 -5.56 8.50
C SER A 150 3.94 -4.15 7.93
N GLY A 151 3.49 -3.10 8.65
CA GLY A 151 3.61 -1.71 8.22
C GLY A 151 2.43 -1.20 7.37
N VAL A 152 1.33 -1.95 7.29
CA VAL A 152 0.07 -1.50 6.70
C VAL A 152 -0.72 -0.73 7.76
N THR A 153 -1.14 0.50 7.44
CA THR A 153 -1.83 1.41 8.36
C THR A 153 -3.24 1.78 7.91
N THR A 154 -3.61 1.36 6.70
CA THR A 154 -4.93 1.58 6.11
C THR A 154 -5.39 0.31 5.38
N MET A 155 -6.61 -0.12 5.66
CA MET A 155 -7.21 -1.30 5.05
C MET A 155 -8.59 -0.95 4.50
N LEU A 156 -8.79 -1.25 3.21
CA LEU A 156 -10.03 -1.01 2.50
C LEU A 156 -10.57 -2.34 1.96
N GLY A 157 -11.85 -2.61 2.20
CA GLY A 157 -12.43 -3.88 1.77
C GLY A 157 -13.89 -4.02 2.14
N GLY A 158 -14.40 -5.23 2.08
CA GLY A 158 -15.80 -5.52 2.42
C GLY A 158 -15.96 -6.86 3.13
N GLY A 159 -17.09 -7.01 3.80
CA GLY A 159 -17.44 -8.21 4.52
C GLY A 159 -18.05 -7.95 5.89
N THR A 160 -18.47 -9.02 6.57
CA THR A 160 -19.22 -8.97 7.82
C THR A 160 -18.82 -10.08 8.80
N GLY A 161 -17.63 -10.63 8.66
CA GLY A 161 -17.19 -11.83 9.36
C GLY A 161 -17.23 -13.07 8.46
N PRO A 162 -17.11 -14.29 9.01
CA PRO A 162 -17.03 -15.54 8.25
C PRO A 162 -18.40 -15.98 7.66
N ALA A 163 -19.01 -15.09 6.90
CA ALA A 163 -20.23 -15.35 6.15
C ALA A 163 -19.87 -15.80 4.72
N THR A 164 -20.71 -16.62 4.11
CA THR A 164 -20.47 -17.17 2.76
C THR A 164 -20.24 -16.07 1.72
N GLY A 165 -21.04 -15.00 1.76
CA GLY A 165 -20.84 -13.84 0.88
C GLY A 165 -19.51 -13.12 1.11
N THR A 166 -19.00 -13.07 2.34
CA THR A 166 -17.71 -12.46 2.67
C THR A 166 -16.53 -13.35 2.24
N PHE A 167 -16.67 -14.68 2.35
CA PHE A 167 -15.64 -15.61 1.88
C PHE A 167 -15.35 -15.43 0.39
N ALA A 168 -16.38 -15.29 -0.41
CA ALA A 168 -16.24 -15.13 -1.85
C ALA A 168 -16.00 -13.68 -2.28
N THR A 169 -16.62 -12.69 -1.58
CA THR A 169 -16.68 -11.31 -2.07
C THR A 169 -16.24 -10.30 -1.01
N THR A 170 -15.75 -9.15 -1.45
CA THR A 170 -15.38 -8.03 -0.57
C THR A 170 -16.54 -7.04 -0.43
N CYS A 171 -17.72 -7.54 0.00
CA CYS A 171 -18.93 -6.74 0.10
C CYS A 171 -19.48 -6.69 1.53
N THR A 172 -19.75 -5.47 2.02
CA THR A 172 -20.54 -5.22 3.24
C THR A 172 -21.92 -4.76 2.80
N PRO A 173 -22.94 -5.65 2.73
CA PRO A 173 -24.17 -5.36 2.05
C PRO A 173 -25.20 -4.67 2.95
N GLY A 174 -25.80 -3.57 2.44
CA GLY A 174 -26.94 -2.89 3.03
C GLY A 174 -26.64 -2.08 4.28
N PRO A 175 -27.49 -1.10 4.60
CA PRO A 175 -27.23 -0.12 5.68
C PRO A 175 -27.01 -0.74 7.05
N TRP A 176 -27.74 -1.81 7.38
CA TRP A 176 -27.62 -2.43 8.70
C TRP A 176 -26.20 -2.97 8.95
N HIS A 177 -25.65 -3.76 8.01
CA HIS A 177 -24.32 -4.32 8.14
C HIS A 177 -23.24 -3.22 8.07
N ILE A 178 -23.42 -2.24 7.20
CA ILE A 178 -22.49 -1.11 7.06
C ILE A 178 -22.38 -0.38 8.40
N HIS A 179 -23.49 -0.05 9.04
CA HIS A 179 -23.48 0.60 10.36
C HIS A 179 -22.80 -0.26 11.42
N ARG A 180 -23.07 -1.59 11.47
CA ARG A 180 -22.40 -2.48 12.43
C ARG A 180 -20.89 -2.55 12.19
N MET A 181 -20.45 -2.56 10.94
CA MET A 181 -19.02 -2.56 10.61
C MET A 181 -18.34 -1.20 10.92
N LEU A 182 -19.03 -0.08 10.74
CA LEU A 182 -18.55 1.23 11.18
C LEU A 182 -18.36 1.29 12.70
N GLU A 183 -19.30 0.75 13.48
CA GLU A 183 -19.16 0.64 14.93
C GLU A 183 -18.03 -0.30 15.35
N ALA A 184 -17.88 -1.44 14.68
CA ALA A 184 -16.78 -2.37 14.95
C ALA A 184 -15.41 -1.76 14.65
N ALA A 185 -15.32 -0.86 13.67
CA ALA A 185 -14.10 -0.15 13.30
C ALA A 185 -13.51 0.69 14.45
N GLU A 186 -14.35 1.11 15.41
CA GLU A 186 -13.93 1.89 16.58
C GLU A 186 -12.91 1.17 17.46
N ALA A 187 -12.82 -0.17 17.39
CA ALA A 187 -11.96 -0.97 18.24
C ALA A 187 -10.49 -1.08 17.78
N PHE A 188 -10.16 -0.58 16.58
CA PHE A 188 -8.87 -0.88 15.94
C PHE A 188 -8.01 0.36 15.66
N PRO A 189 -6.68 0.29 15.88
CA PRO A 189 -5.74 1.36 15.56
C PRO A 189 -5.39 1.36 14.06
N MET A 190 -6.40 1.32 13.20
CA MET A 190 -6.28 1.18 11.75
C MET A 190 -7.22 2.17 11.06
N ASN A 191 -6.78 2.79 9.98
CA ASN A 191 -7.73 3.48 9.12
C ASN A 191 -8.51 2.43 8.33
N LEU A 192 -9.82 2.53 8.37
CA LEU A 192 -10.70 1.54 7.75
C LEU A 192 -11.68 2.20 6.79
N GLY A 193 -12.02 1.46 5.73
CA GLY A 193 -13.07 1.82 4.80
C GLY A 193 -13.75 0.59 4.24
N PHE A 194 -15.07 0.66 4.02
CA PHE A 194 -15.89 -0.49 3.65
C PHE A 194 -16.48 -0.33 2.25
N PHE A 195 -16.46 -1.42 1.45
CA PHE A 195 -17.17 -1.50 0.17
C PHE A 195 -18.57 -2.07 0.38
N GLY A 196 -19.55 -1.43 -0.23
CA GLY A 196 -20.91 -1.98 -0.38
C GLY A 196 -21.00 -2.97 -1.54
N LYS A 197 -22.09 -3.70 -1.61
CA LYS A 197 -22.40 -4.60 -2.71
C LYS A 197 -22.84 -3.81 -3.93
N GLY A 198 -22.07 -3.91 -5.03
CA GLY A 198 -22.31 -3.17 -6.27
C GLY A 198 -23.32 -3.84 -7.22
N ASN A 199 -23.56 -5.13 -7.04
CA ASN A 199 -24.42 -5.92 -7.91
C ASN A 199 -25.91 -5.62 -7.68
N ALA A 200 -26.43 -4.65 -8.41
CA ALA A 200 -27.86 -4.33 -8.46
C ALA A 200 -28.20 -3.69 -9.82
N SER A 201 -29.36 -4.04 -10.39
CA SER A 201 -29.81 -3.51 -11.67
C SER A 201 -30.58 -2.19 -11.56
N LEU A 202 -30.85 -1.72 -10.33
CA LEU A 202 -31.50 -0.45 -10.05
C LEU A 202 -30.65 0.41 -9.11
N PRO A 203 -30.69 1.75 -9.22
CA PRO A 203 -29.82 2.64 -8.46
C PRO A 203 -30.17 2.76 -6.98
N ALA A 204 -31.43 2.57 -6.59
CA ALA A 204 -31.87 2.81 -5.21
C ALA A 204 -31.11 1.99 -4.15
N PRO A 205 -30.95 0.66 -4.28
CA PRO A 205 -30.23 -0.13 -3.31
C PRO A 205 -28.72 0.15 -3.25
N LEU A 206 -28.14 0.75 -4.29
CA LEU A 206 -26.77 1.20 -4.29
C LEU A 206 -26.62 2.53 -3.56
N LYS A 207 -27.51 3.49 -3.84
CA LYS A 207 -27.50 4.82 -3.21
C LYS A 207 -27.67 4.74 -1.69
N GLU A 208 -28.55 3.86 -1.18
CA GLU A 208 -28.74 3.69 0.26
C GLU A 208 -27.48 3.17 0.96
N GLN A 209 -26.70 2.29 0.33
CA GLN A 209 -25.43 1.81 0.87
C GLN A 209 -24.39 2.93 0.91
N VAL A 210 -24.32 3.75 -0.14
CA VAL A 210 -23.42 4.91 -0.16
C VAL A 210 -23.79 5.89 0.94
N GLN A 211 -25.08 6.18 1.11
CA GLN A 211 -25.57 7.04 2.19
C GLN A 211 -25.32 6.46 3.58
N ALA A 212 -25.26 5.13 3.71
CA ALA A 212 -24.96 4.45 4.97
C ALA A 212 -23.47 4.48 5.35
N GLY A 213 -22.55 4.83 4.42
CA GLY A 213 -21.17 5.10 4.79
C GLY A 213 -20.10 4.30 4.06
N VAL A 214 -20.44 3.55 3.01
CA VAL A 214 -19.39 2.87 2.23
C VAL A 214 -18.55 3.87 1.43
N ILE A 215 -17.28 3.54 1.23
CA ILE A 215 -16.32 4.33 0.44
C ILE A 215 -16.37 4.03 -1.06
N GLY A 216 -17.01 2.94 -1.42
CA GLY A 216 -17.10 2.44 -2.78
C GLY A 216 -18.05 1.27 -2.88
N LEU A 217 -18.22 0.78 -4.10
CA LEU A 217 -19.06 -0.38 -4.40
C LEU A 217 -18.22 -1.48 -5.04
N LYS A 218 -18.45 -2.71 -4.63
CA LYS A 218 -17.77 -3.90 -5.17
C LYS A 218 -18.69 -4.70 -6.04
N LEU A 219 -18.25 -4.97 -7.26
CA LEU A 219 -18.86 -5.91 -8.20
C LEU A 219 -18.14 -7.27 -8.11
N HIS A 220 -18.90 -8.34 -8.03
CA HIS A 220 -18.40 -9.71 -7.97
C HIS A 220 -19.31 -10.67 -8.72
N GLU A 221 -18.72 -11.63 -9.44
CA GLU A 221 -19.44 -12.61 -10.26
C GLU A 221 -20.49 -13.41 -9.49
N ASP A 222 -20.18 -13.84 -8.27
CA ASP A 222 -21.09 -14.62 -7.41
C ASP A 222 -22.42 -13.89 -7.14
N TRP A 223 -22.46 -12.60 -7.32
CA TRP A 223 -23.66 -11.78 -7.22
C TRP A 223 -24.31 -11.43 -8.56
N GLY A 224 -23.77 -11.96 -9.68
CA GLY A 224 -24.22 -11.62 -11.02
C GLY A 224 -23.68 -10.28 -11.53
N THR A 225 -22.52 -10.32 -12.20
CA THR A 225 -21.88 -9.11 -12.76
C THR A 225 -22.19 -8.97 -14.24
N THR A 226 -23.46 -8.71 -14.55
CA THR A 226 -23.92 -8.43 -15.92
C THR A 226 -23.50 -7.03 -16.38
N PRO A 227 -23.45 -6.76 -17.71
CA PRO A 227 -23.20 -5.41 -18.23
C PRO A 227 -24.16 -4.35 -17.65
N ALA A 228 -25.42 -4.72 -17.39
CA ALA A 228 -26.41 -3.84 -16.77
C ALA A 228 -26.06 -3.51 -15.31
N ALA A 229 -25.60 -4.50 -14.53
CA ALA A 229 -25.15 -4.28 -13.16
C ALA A 229 -23.90 -3.40 -13.11
N ILE A 230 -22.94 -3.62 -14.00
CA ILE A 230 -21.72 -2.79 -14.13
C ILE A 230 -22.11 -1.34 -14.46
N ASP A 231 -22.94 -1.14 -15.47
CA ASP A 231 -23.36 0.19 -15.92
C ASP A 231 -24.12 0.96 -14.83
N ASN A 232 -25.04 0.29 -14.14
CA ASN A 232 -25.78 0.89 -13.02
C ASN A 232 -24.86 1.26 -11.85
N CYS A 233 -23.95 0.36 -11.48
CA CYS A 233 -22.99 0.59 -10.40
C CYS A 233 -22.11 1.81 -10.69
N LEU A 234 -21.52 1.88 -11.88
CA LEU A 234 -20.69 3.00 -12.31
C LEU A 234 -21.49 4.30 -12.40
N THR A 235 -22.76 4.23 -12.84
CA THR A 235 -23.64 5.41 -12.91
C THR A 235 -23.92 6.00 -11.52
N VAL A 236 -24.17 5.16 -10.54
CA VAL A 236 -24.31 5.63 -9.13
C VAL A 236 -23.00 6.19 -8.60
N ALA A 237 -21.90 5.53 -8.90
CA ALA A 237 -20.57 5.98 -8.46
C ALA A 237 -20.23 7.37 -9.02
N GLU A 238 -20.52 7.63 -10.31
CA GLU A 238 -20.36 8.97 -10.94
C GLU A 238 -21.16 10.06 -10.20
N GLN A 239 -22.38 9.72 -9.77
CA GLN A 239 -23.27 10.68 -9.07
C GLN A 239 -22.81 10.98 -7.65
N MET A 240 -22.09 10.07 -6.99
CA MET A 240 -21.80 10.12 -5.56
C MET A 240 -20.30 10.21 -5.23
N ASP A 241 -19.45 10.34 -6.25
CA ASP A 241 -17.99 10.44 -6.18
C ASP A 241 -17.36 9.38 -5.29
N ILE A 242 -17.64 8.11 -5.59
CA ILE A 242 -17.05 6.96 -4.93
C ILE A 242 -16.37 6.03 -5.94
N GLN A 243 -15.46 5.16 -5.47
CA GLN A 243 -14.81 4.18 -6.35
C GLN A 243 -15.72 2.97 -6.60
N VAL A 244 -15.55 2.34 -7.76
CA VAL A 244 -16.04 1.00 -8.04
C VAL A 244 -14.85 0.06 -8.15
N ALA A 245 -14.85 -1.01 -7.36
CA ALA A 245 -13.92 -2.12 -7.50
C ALA A 245 -14.63 -3.31 -8.14
N ILE A 246 -13.96 -4.00 -9.06
CA ILE A 246 -14.51 -5.18 -9.70
C ILE A 246 -13.57 -6.37 -9.52
N HIS A 247 -14.12 -7.50 -9.07
CA HIS A 247 -13.55 -8.82 -9.30
C HIS A 247 -13.66 -9.07 -10.80
N THR A 248 -12.54 -9.28 -11.44
CA THR A 248 -12.43 -9.20 -12.91
C THR A 248 -13.08 -10.38 -13.64
N ASP A 249 -14.04 -11.04 -13.03
CA ASP A 249 -14.74 -12.14 -13.64
C ASP A 249 -16.22 -11.82 -13.86
N THR A 250 -16.69 -12.17 -15.02
CA THR A 250 -18.09 -12.13 -15.40
C THR A 250 -18.56 -13.51 -15.82
N LEU A 251 -18.06 -14.55 -15.20
CA LEU A 251 -18.34 -15.97 -15.42
C LEU A 251 -19.50 -16.21 -16.35
N ASN A 252 -19.25 -16.46 -17.63
CA ASN A 252 -20.21 -16.89 -18.63
C ASN A 252 -21.50 -16.04 -18.74
N GLU A 253 -21.75 -15.11 -17.85
CA GLU A 253 -22.96 -14.29 -17.82
C GLU A 253 -22.90 -13.15 -18.83
N SER A 254 -21.73 -12.58 -19.08
CA SER A 254 -21.52 -11.54 -20.08
C SER A 254 -20.67 -11.98 -21.28
N GLY A 255 -20.24 -13.23 -21.32
CA GLY A 255 -19.56 -13.84 -22.46
C GLY A 255 -18.07 -13.54 -22.52
N PHE A 256 -17.65 -12.46 -23.16
CA PHE A 256 -16.26 -12.15 -23.45
C PHE A 256 -15.76 -10.91 -22.70
N VAL A 257 -14.44 -10.79 -22.53
CA VAL A 257 -13.80 -9.64 -21.88
C VAL A 257 -14.19 -8.32 -22.53
N GLU A 258 -14.40 -8.30 -23.85
CA GLU A 258 -14.86 -7.12 -24.61
C GLU A 258 -16.22 -6.61 -24.11
N THR A 259 -17.12 -7.49 -23.75
CA THR A 259 -18.45 -7.13 -23.22
C THR A 259 -18.34 -6.43 -21.87
N THR A 260 -17.46 -6.95 -21.00
CA THR A 260 -17.15 -6.31 -19.71
C THR A 260 -16.50 -4.93 -19.89
N LEU A 261 -15.47 -4.85 -20.72
CA LEU A 261 -14.77 -3.60 -21.00
C LEU A 261 -15.70 -2.56 -21.65
N ALA A 262 -16.61 -2.98 -22.53
CA ALA A 262 -17.61 -2.10 -23.13
C ALA A 262 -18.61 -1.55 -22.09
N ALA A 263 -18.94 -2.33 -21.06
CA ALA A 263 -19.84 -1.89 -19.99
C ALA A 263 -19.21 -0.81 -19.10
N PHE A 264 -17.90 -0.68 -19.05
CA PHE A 264 -17.21 0.41 -18.33
C PHE A 264 -17.49 1.77 -18.95
N LYS A 265 -17.71 1.85 -20.27
CA LYS A 265 -17.99 3.12 -21.01
C LYS A 265 -16.96 4.19 -20.70
N ASP A 266 -15.67 3.83 -20.66
CA ASP A 266 -14.52 4.68 -20.35
C ASP A 266 -14.57 5.38 -18.96
N ARG A 267 -15.42 4.92 -18.04
CA ARG A 267 -15.48 5.40 -16.65
C ARG A 267 -14.42 4.75 -15.80
N THR A 268 -13.90 5.49 -14.84
CA THR A 268 -12.86 5.00 -13.91
C THR A 268 -13.34 3.80 -13.12
N ILE A 269 -12.50 2.75 -13.07
CA ILE A 269 -12.77 1.53 -12.32
C ILE A 269 -11.48 0.92 -11.81
N HIS A 270 -11.50 0.41 -10.57
CA HIS A 270 -10.40 -0.38 -9.99
C HIS A 270 -10.64 -1.86 -10.27
N THR A 271 -9.72 -2.50 -10.99
CA THR A 271 -9.79 -3.94 -11.26
C THR A 271 -8.87 -4.70 -10.31
N PHE A 272 -9.41 -5.72 -9.63
CA PHE A 272 -8.66 -6.60 -8.74
C PHE A 272 -8.00 -7.74 -9.54
N HIS A 273 -6.92 -8.34 -9.02
CA HIS A 273 -6.19 -9.47 -9.64
C HIS A 273 -6.30 -9.49 -11.18
N THR A 274 -5.91 -8.37 -11.79
CA THR A 274 -6.16 -8.09 -13.23
C THR A 274 -5.38 -9.02 -14.18
N GLU A 275 -4.47 -9.84 -13.69
CA GLU A 275 -3.80 -10.90 -14.47
C GLU A 275 -4.72 -12.12 -14.71
N GLY A 276 -5.77 -12.28 -13.91
CA GLY A 276 -6.82 -13.29 -14.12
C GLY A 276 -6.75 -14.51 -13.19
N ALA A 277 -5.66 -14.75 -12.44
CA ALA A 277 -5.53 -15.95 -11.61
C ALA A 277 -6.49 -15.97 -10.42
N GLY A 278 -6.86 -14.81 -9.87
CA GLY A 278 -7.85 -14.70 -8.79
C GLY A 278 -9.29 -14.87 -9.25
N GLY A 279 -9.52 -14.95 -10.52
CA GLY A 279 -10.83 -15.00 -11.17
C GLY A 279 -10.86 -14.01 -12.33
N GLY A 280 -11.81 -14.17 -13.23
CA GLY A 280 -11.93 -13.28 -14.35
C GLY A 280 -12.03 -13.98 -15.69
N HIS A 281 -12.09 -13.20 -16.75
CA HIS A 281 -11.95 -13.72 -18.09
C HIS A 281 -10.49 -14.20 -18.29
N ALA A 282 -10.19 -15.37 -17.75
CA ALA A 282 -8.87 -15.94 -17.96
C ALA A 282 -8.78 -16.58 -19.36
N PRO A 283 -7.66 -16.37 -20.05
CA PRO A 283 -6.47 -15.62 -19.60
C PRO A 283 -6.45 -14.15 -20.02
N ASP A 284 -7.47 -13.64 -20.68
CA ASP A 284 -7.40 -12.41 -21.46
C ASP A 284 -7.86 -11.14 -20.73
N ILE A 285 -8.34 -11.24 -19.46
CA ILE A 285 -8.70 -10.05 -18.64
C ILE A 285 -7.51 -9.08 -18.48
N ILE A 286 -6.29 -9.58 -18.51
CA ILE A 286 -5.07 -8.75 -18.43
C ILE A 286 -5.05 -7.65 -19.52
N ARG A 287 -5.80 -7.80 -20.62
CA ARG A 287 -5.99 -6.77 -21.65
C ARG A 287 -6.63 -5.48 -21.13
N ALA A 288 -7.33 -5.55 -19.99
CA ALA A 288 -7.92 -4.37 -19.33
C ALA A 288 -6.86 -3.31 -18.99
N ILE A 289 -5.60 -3.72 -18.76
CA ILE A 289 -4.47 -2.83 -18.43
C ILE A 289 -4.21 -1.79 -19.52
N SER A 290 -4.57 -2.10 -20.78
CA SER A 290 -4.41 -1.18 -21.92
C SER A 290 -5.36 0.03 -21.86
N ARG A 291 -6.35 0.01 -20.97
CA ARG A 291 -7.38 1.06 -20.90
C ARG A 291 -6.95 2.19 -19.94
N PRO A 292 -7.06 3.46 -20.37
CA PRO A 292 -6.66 4.60 -19.53
C PRO A 292 -7.57 4.82 -18.31
N ASN A 293 -8.79 4.34 -18.36
CA ASN A 293 -9.78 4.43 -17.27
C ASN A 293 -9.71 3.27 -16.27
N VAL A 294 -8.88 2.24 -16.53
CA VAL A 294 -8.71 1.09 -15.64
C VAL A 294 -7.51 1.30 -14.73
N LEU A 295 -7.74 1.18 -13.43
CA LEU A 295 -6.73 1.25 -12.38
C LEU A 295 -6.46 -0.17 -11.87
N PRO A 296 -5.46 -0.89 -12.43
CA PRO A 296 -5.28 -2.31 -12.15
C PRO A 296 -4.48 -2.56 -10.88
N SER A 297 -4.90 -3.55 -10.11
CA SER A 297 -4.14 -4.11 -8.99
C SER A 297 -3.85 -5.59 -9.19
N SER A 298 -2.73 -6.02 -8.61
CA SER A 298 -2.39 -7.41 -8.38
C SER A 298 -2.72 -7.83 -6.96
N THR A 299 -2.85 -9.13 -6.75
CA THR A 299 -2.89 -9.73 -5.42
C THR A 299 -1.59 -10.48 -5.14
N ASN A 300 -1.21 -10.53 -3.88
CA ASN A 300 0.14 -11.00 -3.51
C ASN A 300 0.43 -12.50 -3.71
N PRO A 301 -0.54 -13.42 -3.79
CA PRO A 301 -0.23 -14.84 -4.01
C PRO A 301 0.51 -15.12 -5.32
N THR A 302 0.21 -14.38 -6.39
CA THR A 302 0.89 -14.55 -7.69
C THR A 302 2.24 -13.83 -7.75
N ARG A 303 2.60 -13.06 -6.72
CA ARG A 303 3.78 -12.19 -6.72
C ARG A 303 4.87 -12.63 -5.75
N PRO A 304 6.11 -12.66 -6.20
CA PRO A 304 6.55 -12.80 -7.60
C PRO A 304 6.27 -14.22 -8.14
N TYR A 305 6.31 -14.40 -9.45
CA TYR A 305 6.24 -15.73 -10.07
C TYR A 305 7.43 -16.58 -9.62
N THR A 306 7.16 -17.71 -8.98
CA THR A 306 8.13 -18.69 -8.46
C THR A 306 7.85 -20.07 -9.03
N VAL A 307 8.76 -21.01 -8.80
CA VAL A 307 8.59 -22.41 -9.19
C VAL A 307 7.37 -23.09 -8.58
N ASN A 308 6.87 -22.58 -7.45
CA ASN A 308 5.72 -23.14 -6.72
C ASN A 308 4.41 -22.39 -6.99
N THR A 309 4.45 -21.21 -7.62
CA THR A 309 3.28 -20.32 -7.72
C THR A 309 2.09 -20.99 -8.38
N ILE A 310 2.30 -21.78 -9.42
CA ILE A 310 1.20 -22.42 -10.16
C ILE A 310 0.47 -23.43 -9.27
N ASP A 311 1.21 -24.33 -8.63
CA ASP A 311 0.64 -25.40 -7.82
C ASP A 311 -0.05 -24.81 -6.57
N GLU A 312 0.62 -23.88 -5.87
CA GLU A 312 0.04 -23.20 -4.69
C GLU A 312 -1.25 -22.46 -5.06
N HIS A 313 -1.27 -21.80 -6.21
CA HIS A 313 -2.42 -21.01 -6.62
C HIS A 313 -3.58 -21.89 -7.06
N LEU A 314 -3.29 -23.01 -7.72
CA LEU A 314 -4.29 -24.02 -8.09
C LEU A 314 -4.98 -24.58 -6.83
N ASP A 315 -4.19 -24.98 -5.82
CA ASP A 315 -4.72 -25.47 -4.55
C ASP A 315 -5.60 -24.42 -3.86
N MET A 316 -5.16 -23.16 -3.82
CA MET A 316 -5.95 -22.08 -3.23
C MET A 316 -7.26 -21.85 -3.98
N LEU A 317 -7.23 -21.86 -5.31
CA LEU A 317 -8.43 -21.68 -6.13
C LEU A 317 -9.45 -22.81 -5.89
N MET A 318 -8.99 -24.05 -5.85
CA MET A 318 -9.83 -25.22 -5.56
C MET A 318 -10.58 -25.06 -4.22
N VAL A 319 -9.87 -24.60 -3.19
CA VAL A 319 -10.46 -24.38 -1.87
C VAL A 319 -11.43 -23.18 -1.85
N CYS A 320 -11.02 -22.05 -2.40
CA CYS A 320 -11.81 -20.81 -2.35
C CYS A 320 -13.12 -20.90 -3.15
N HIS A 321 -13.12 -21.64 -4.25
CA HIS A 321 -14.32 -21.83 -5.09
C HIS A 321 -15.08 -23.12 -4.77
N HIS A 322 -14.75 -23.79 -3.65
CA HIS A 322 -15.42 -25.05 -3.23
C HIS A 322 -15.40 -26.14 -4.29
N LEU A 323 -14.31 -26.22 -5.07
CA LEU A 323 -14.12 -27.23 -6.10
C LEU A 323 -13.63 -28.56 -5.50
N ASP A 324 -13.95 -29.67 -6.17
CA ASP A 324 -13.56 -31.01 -5.75
C ASP A 324 -12.47 -31.57 -6.66
N PRO A 325 -11.27 -31.90 -6.13
CA PRO A 325 -10.16 -32.43 -6.92
C PRO A 325 -10.43 -33.82 -7.52
N SER A 326 -11.48 -34.53 -7.07
CA SER A 326 -11.93 -35.80 -7.65
C SER A 326 -12.85 -35.62 -8.85
N ILE A 327 -13.32 -34.39 -9.14
CA ILE A 327 -14.16 -34.06 -10.28
C ILE A 327 -13.32 -33.44 -11.38
N ALA A 328 -13.23 -34.12 -12.52
CA ALA A 328 -12.37 -33.69 -13.64
C ALA A 328 -12.75 -32.31 -14.20
N GLU A 329 -14.03 -31.98 -14.20
CA GLU A 329 -14.56 -30.69 -14.65
C GLU A 329 -14.16 -29.55 -13.72
N ASP A 330 -14.14 -29.78 -12.40
CA ASP A 330 -13.70 -28.80 -11.41
C ASP A 330 -12.20 -28.53 -11.56
N VAL A 331 -11.40 -29.57 -11.75
CA VAL A 331 -9.96 -29.44 -12.00
C VAL A 331 -9.71 -28.66 -13.31
N ALA A 332 -10.42 -29.01 -14.39
CA ALA A 332 -10.30 -28.32 -15.66
C ALA A 332 -10.71 -26.83 -15.57
N PHE A 333 -11.71 -26.53 -14.77
CA PHE A 333 -12.11 -25.16 -14.49
C PHE A 333 -11.00 -24.38 -13.76
N ALA A 334 -10.44 -24.95 -12.71
CA ALA A 334 -9.35 -24.33 -11.97
C ALA A 334 -8.10 -24.11 -12.86
N GLU A 335 -7.69 -25.14 -13.61
CA GLU A 335 -6.56 -25.06 -14.54
C GLU A 335 -6.81 -24.05 -15.67
N SER A 336 -8.07 -23.80 -16.05
CA SER A 336 -8.36 -22.78 -17.07
C SER A 336 -8.01 -21.37 -16.63
N ARG A 337 -7.97 -21.10 -15.31
CA ARG A 337 -7.72 -19.77 -14.73
C ARG A 337 -6.29 -19.52 -14.34
N ILE A 338 -5.54 -20.56 -13.96
CA ILE A 338 -4.16 -20.43 -13.52
C ILE A 338 -3.22 -20.64 -14.72
N ARG A 339 -2.60 -19.56 -15.18
CA ARG A 339 -1.73 -19.58 -16.36
C ARG A 339 -0.36 -18.96 -16.04
N ARG A 340 0.70 -19.73 -16.23
CA ARG A 340 2.08 -19.24 -16.03
C ARG A 340 2.41 -18.06 -16.93
N GLU A 341 1.83 -18.00 -18.11
CA GLU A 341 2.08 -16.96 -19.11
C GLU A 341 1.61 -15.59 -18.60
N THR A 342 0.39 -15.50 -18.06
CA THR A 342 -0.14 -14.25 -17.51
C THR A 342 0.53 -13.89 -16.19
N ILE A 343 0.83 -14.86 -15.33
CA ILE A 343 1.54 -14.66 -14.05
C ILE A 343 2.98 -14.19 -14.30
N ALA A 344 3.67 -14.75 -15.29
CA ALA A 344 5.01 -14.29 -15.67
C ALA A 344 4.99 -12.87 -16.28
N ALA A 345 4.01 -12.59 -17.14
CA ALA A 345 3.83 -11.27 -17.75
C ALA A 345 3.53 -10.21 -16.69
N GLU A 346 2.79 -10.55 -15.64
CA GLU A 346 2.43 -9.66 -14.55
C GLU A 346 3.65 -9.09 -13.82
N ASP A 347 4.70 -9.88 -13.55
CA ASP A 347 5.96 -9.39 -12.96
C ASP A 347 6.59 -8.29 -13.82
N ILE A 348 6.64 -8.49 -15.12
CA ILE A 348 7.19 -7.52 -16.07
C ILE A 348 6.32 -6.27 -16.13
N LEU A 349 5.00 -6.42 -16.14
CA LEU A 349 4.05 -5.31 -16.17
C LEU A 349 4.09 -4.49 -14.88
N HIS A 350 4.44 -5.08 -13.76
CA HIS A 350 4.77 -4.33 -12.54
C HIS A 350 6.02 -3.48 -12.72
N ASP A 351 7.06 -4.05 -13.29
CA ASP A 351 8.34 -3.35 -13.46
C ASP A 351 8.25 -2.24 -14.51
N THR A 352 7.43 -2.40 -15.55
CA THR A 352 7.16 -1.36 -16.55
C THR A 352 6.18 -0.28 -16.09
N GLY A 353 5.49 -0.49 -14.96
CA GLY A 353 4.51 0.45 -14.41
C GLY A 353 3.13 0.35 -15.04
N ALA A 354 2.81 -0.78 -15.66
CA ALA A 354 1.48 -1.05 -16.21
C ALA A 354 0.49 -1.51 -15.15
N PHE A 355 0.91 -2.27 -14.14
CA PHE A 355 0.16 -2.47 -12.90
C PHE A 355 0.38 -1.32 -11.92
N SER A 356 -0.71 -0.70 -11.49
CA SER A 356 -0.65 0.51 -10.66
C SER A 356 -0.53 0.22 -9.18
N MET A 357 -1.09 -0.91 -8.70
CA MET A 357 -1.20 -1.23 -7.28
C MET A 357 -0.86 -2.69 -6.97
N MET A 358 -0.49 -2.92 -5.70
CA MET A 358 -0.37 -4.22 -5.07
C MET A 358 -1.32 -4.28 -3.88
N SER A 359 -2.08 -5.36 -3.75
CA SER A 359 -3.00 -5.62 -2.65
C SER A 359 -2.90 -7.07 -2.19
N SER A 360 -3.69 -7.48 -1.20
CA SER A 360 -3.56 -8.84 -0.66
C SER A 360 -4.55 -9.84 -1.19
N ASP A 361 -5.81 -9.49 -1.32
CA ASP A 361 -6.93 -10.44 -1.36
C ASP A 361 -7.01 -11.23 -0.03
N SER A 362 -6.90 -10.50 1.08
CA SER A 362 -6.70 -11.08 2.40
C SER A 362 -7.80 -12.03 2.81
N GLN A 363 -7.39 -13.25 3.19
CA GLN A 363 -8.24 -14.36 3.64
C GLN A 363 -9.15 -15.01 2.58
N ALA A 364 -9.13 -14.52 1.32
CA ALA A 364 -9.76 -15.23 0.21
C ALA A 364 -8.75 -16.06 -0.59
N MET A 365 -7.62 -15.50 -0.98
CA MET A 365 -6.51 -16.25 -1.59
C MET A 365 -5.15 -15.69 -1.15
N GLY A 366 -5.11 -14.49 -0.57
CA GLY A 366 -3.88 -13.81 -0.20
C GLY A 366 -3.74 -13.50 1.29
N ARG A 367 -2.68 -12.77 1.63
CA ARG A 367 -2.26 -12.49 3.01
C ARG A 367 -1.89 -11.02 3.17
N VAL A 368 -2.64 -10.29 4.02
CA VAL A 368 -2.39 -8.87 4.29
C VAL A 368 -0.96 -8.60 4.78
N GLY A 369 -0.41 -9.48 5.62
CA GLY A 369 0.94 -9.35 6.14
C GLY A 369 2.05 -9.51 5.09
N GLU A 370 1.73 -9.84 3.84
CA GLU A 370 2.70 -10.07 2.77
C GLU A 370 2.65 -9.02 1.65
N VAL A 371 1.77 -8.02 1.71
CA VAL A 371 1.69 -6.98 0.67
C VAL A 371 3.04 -6.28 0.46
N VAL A 372 3.66 -5.82 1.54
CA VAL A 372 4.94 -5.12 1.49
C VAL A 372 6.07 -6.07 1.04
N ILE A 373 6.17 -7.25 1.66
CA ILE A 373 7.21 -8.24 1.34
C ILE A 373 7.15 -8.64 -0.14
N ARG A 374 5.99 -9.06 -0.63
CA ARG A 374 5.81 -9.53 -2.01
C ARG A 374 6.09 -8.45 -3.04
N THR A 375 5.77 -7.20 -2.71
CA THR A 375 6.13 -6.05 -3.55
C THR A 375 7.64 -5.95 -3.73
N TRP A 376 8.40 -6.04 -2.64
CA TRP A 376 9.87 -5.94 -2.70
C TRP A 376 10.55 -7.19 -3.26
N GLN A 377 10.00 -8.37 -3.05
CA GLN A 377 10.44 -9.60 -3.72
C GLN A 377 10.28 -9.52 -5.22
N THR A 378 9.15 -8.96 -5.70
CA THR A 378 8.92 -8.72 -7.13
C THR A 378 9.92 -7.71 -7.70
N ALA A 379 10.16 -6.61 -6.99
CA ALA A 379 11.16 -5.61 -7.40
C ALA A 379 12.57 -6.20 -7.50
N HIS A 380 12.96 -7.03 -6.52
CA HIS A 380 14.23 -7.76 -6.51
C HIS A 380 14.36 -8.70 -7.70
N LYS A 381 13.36 -9.57 -7.92
CA LYS A 381 13.35 -10.50 -9.06
C LYS A 381 13.48 -9.75 -10.38
N MET A 382 12.73 -8.67 -10.54
CA MET A 382 12.78 -7.87 -11.77
C MET A 382 14.15 -7.20 -11.96
N LYS A 383 14.80 -6.77 -10.90
CA LYS A 383 16.18 -6.28 -11.00
C LYS A 383 17.14 -7.36 -11.49
N LEU A 384 17.07 -8.57 -10.91
CA LEU A 384 17.94 -9.67 -11.31
C LEU A 384 17.75 -10.07 -12.78
N GLN A 385 16.51 -10.11 -13.26
CA GLN A 385 16.20 -10.59 -14.61
C GLN A 385 16.23 -9.49 -15.68
N ARG A 386 16.01 -8.22 -15.29
CA ARG A 386 15.89 -7.09 -16.24
C ARG A 386 16.94 -5.99 -16.07
N GLY A 387 17.81 -6.11 -15.06
CA GLY A 387 18.86 -5.12 -14.80
C GLY A 387 18.33 -3.80 -14.22
N TRP A 388 19.02 -2.70 -14.51
CA TRP A 388 18.67 -1.36 -14.04
C TRP A 388 17.44 -0.81 -14.77
N LEU A 389 16.59 -0.09 -14.03
CA LEU A 389 15.41 0.55 -14.57
C LEU A 389 15.66 2.07 -14.65
N ALA A 390 15.61 2.63 -15.86
CA ALA A 390 15.74 4.07 -16.09
C ALA A 390 14.37 4.75 -16.27
N PRO A 391 14.24 6.04 -15.91
CA PRO A 391 13.07 6.83 -16.28
C PRO A 391 12.89 6.86 -17.80
N ARG A 392 11.65 6.85 -18.27
CA ARG A 392 11.35 6.97 -19.71
C ARG A 392 11.94 8.27 -20.28
N ARG A 393 12.55 8.21 -21.45
CA ARG A 393 13.04 9.39 -22.17
C ARG A 393 11.95 10.11 -22.94
N SER A 394 10.81 9.47 -23.21
CA SER A 394 9.61 10.09 -23.82
C SER A 394 8.33 9.36 -23.37
N ALA A 395 7.22 10.07 -23.33
CA ALA A 395 5.89 9.51 -23.05
C ALA A 395 5.40 8.50 -24.11
N ALA A 396 6.09 8.40 -25.26
CA ALA A 396 5.72 7.52 -26.37
C ALA A 396 6.41 6.14 -26.31
N ALA A 397 7.36 5.92 -25.41
CA ALA A 397 8.01 4.60 -25.27
C ALA A 397 7.23 3.75 -24.26
N ALA A 398 6.54 2.73 -24.73
CA ALA A 398 5.62 1.91 -23.94
C ALA A 398 6.34 0.98 -22.94
N VAL A 399 7.58 0.60 -23.19
CA VAL A 399 8.41 -0.23 -22.31
C VAL A 399 9.68 0.55 -21.94
N PRO A 400 10.02 0.73 -20.65
CA PRO A 400 11.30 1.31 -20.28
C PRO A 400 12.44 0.40 -20.77
N ASP A 401 13.41 0.98 -21.46
CA ASP A 401 14.61 0.25 -21.85
C ASP A 401 15.28 -0.37 -20.62
N ALA A 402 15.43 -1.69 -20.61
CA ALA A 402 16.31 -2.36 -19.67
C ALA A 402 17.74 -1.93 -20.00
N VAL A 403 18.33 -1.12 -19.13
CA VAL A 403 19.72 -0.68 -19.33
C VAL A 403 20.63 -1.81 -18.86
N ALA A 404 21.43 -2.34 -19.78
CA ALA A 404 22.43 -3.36 -19.45
C ALA A 404 23.33 -2.88 -18.30
N VAL A 405 23.64 -3.75 -17.36
CA VAL A 405 24.59 -3.49 -16.28
C VAL A 405 25.96 -3.23 -16.91
N VAL A 406 26.39 -2.00 -16.87
CA VAL A 406 27.78 -1.66 -17.21
C VAL A 406 28.60 -1.82 -15.94
N GLU A 407 29.58 -2.72 -15.96
CA GLU A 407 30.51 -2.94 -14.86
C GLU A 407 31.15 -1.59 -14.45
N GLY A 408 31.03 -1.21 -13.16
CA GLY A 408 31.49 0.09 -12.67
C GLY A 408 30.50 1.25 -12.82
N SER A 409 29.24 1.00 -13.20
CA SER A 409 28.23 2.04 -13.32
C SER A 409 27.88 2.64 -11.94
N THR A 410 27.59 3.96 -11.91
CA THR A 410 27.06 4.67 -10.74
C THR A 410 25.54 4.53 -10.61
N ALA A 411 24.91 3.64 -11.37
CA ALA A 411 23.47 3.43 -11.39
C ALA A 411 22.93 2.98 -10.02
N ASN A 412 21.76 3.44 -9.67
CA ASN A 412 21.01 3.08 -8.45
C ASN A 412 19.59 2.64 -8.80
N ASP A 413 18.87 2.08 -7.84
CA ASP A 413 17.51 1.60 -8.05
C ASP A 413 16.43 2.61 -7.63
N ASN A 414 16.78 3.88 -7.42
CA ASN A 414 15.85 4.90 -6.92
C ASN A 414 14.54 4.95 -7.72
N PHE A 415 14.62 4.87 -9.04
CA PHE A 415 13.43 4.91 -9.89
C PHE A 415 12.53 3.68 -9.66
N ARG A 416 13.11 2.46 -9.63
CA ARG A 416 12.38 1.23 -9.34
C ARG A 416 11.79 1.27 -7.93
N VAL A 417 12.58 1.67 -6.94
CA VAL A 417 12.14 1.75 -5.54
C VAL A 417 10.97 2.72 -5.37
N LYS A 418 11.03 3.90 -5.97
CA LYS A 418 9.91 4.86 -5.97
C LYS A 418 8.67 4.32 -6.68
N ARG A 419 8.83 3.58 -7.79
CA ARG A 419 7.74 2.91 -8.51
C ARG A 419 7.05 1.86 -7.65
N TYR A 420 7.81 1.02 -6.98
CA TYR A 420 7.25 -0.09 -6.20
C TYR A 420 6.63 0.37 -4.89
N ILE A 421 7.20 1.34 -4.19
CA ILE A 421 6.58 1.89 -2.98
C ILE A 421 5.24 2.59 -3.29
N ALA A 422 5.11 3.23 -4.44
CA ALA A 422 3.86 3.85 -4.87
C ALA A 422 2.68 2.86 -4.96
N LYS A 423 2.95 1.59 -5.24
CA LYS A 423 1.93 0.56 -5.47
C LYS A 423 1.11 0.20 -4.23
N TYR A 424 1.67 0.39 -3.04
CA TYR A 424 0.97 0.12 -1.79
C TYR A 424 0.90 1.35 -0.86
N THR A 425 1.18 2.53 -1.39
CA THR A 425 1.09 3.80 -0.65
C THR A 425 0.22 4.80 -1.42
N ILE A 426 0.82 5.66 -2.25
CA ILE A 426 0.09 6.77 -2.89
C ILE A 426 -0.92 6.31 -3.96
N ASN A 427 -0.65 5.26 -4.72
CA ASN A 427 -1.56 4.85 -5.79
C ASN A 427 -2.90 4.30 -5.29
N PRO A 428 -2.96 3.38 -4.29
CA PRO A 428 -4.24 3.02 -3.69
C PRO A 428 -4.92 4.20 -2.98
N ALA A 429 -4.15 5.14 -2.42
CA ALA A 429 -4.72 6.34 -1.81
C ALA A 429 -5.41 7.23 -2.85
N LEU A 430 -4.80 7.45 -4.00
CA LEU A 430 -5.40 8.16 -5.14
C LEU A 430 -6.65 7.43 -5.63
N THR A 431 -6.50 6.14 -5.93
CA THR A 431 -7.56 5.28 -6.47
C THR A 431 -8.84 5.35 -5.64
N HIS A 432 -8.72 5.37 -4.31
CA HIS A 432 -9.86 5.38 -3.39
C HIS A 432 -10.22 6.75 -2.82
N GLY A 433 -9.64 7.83 -3.36
CA GLY A 433 -9.99 9.20 -3.00
C GLY A 433 -9.58 9.60 -1.58
N ILE A 434 -8.54 8.99 -1.02
CA ILE A 434 -8.03 9.24 0.34
C ILE A 434 -6.62 9.84 0.37
N ALA A 435 -6.05 10.19 -0.78
CA ALA A 435 -4.69 10.70 -0.90
C ALA A 435 -4.47 12.06 -0.21
N HIS A 436 -5.54 12.76 0.13
CA HIS A 436 -5.47 14.00 0.92
C HIS A 436 -5.17 13.75 2.40
N GLU A 437 -5.32 12.51 2.90
CA GLU A 437 -5.07 12.12 4.27
C GLU A 437 -3.85 11.21 4.44
N VAL A 438 -3.61 10.29 3.50
CA VAL A 438 -2.61 9.23 3.62
C VAL A 438 -1.87 8.97 2.30
N GLY A 439 -0.87 8.10 2.32
CA GLY A 439 -0.22 7.54 1.13
C GLY A 439 1.12 8.17 0.76
N SER A 440 1.56 9.23 1.43
CA SER A 440 2.89 9.81 1.22
C SER A 440 3.37 10.59 2.45
N ILE A 441 4.68 10.85 2.53
CA ILE A 441 5.28 11.67 3.59
C ILE A 441 5.20 13.14 3.15
N GLU A 442 4.04 13.76 3.37
CA GLU A 442 3.78 15.16 2.99
C GLU A 442 3.13 15.93 4.14
N PRO A 443 3.52 17.21 4.35
CA PRO A 443 2.88 18.05 5.36
C PRO A 443 1.37 18.15 5.19
N GLY A 444 0.65 18.04 6.30
CA GLY A 444 -0.82 18.09 6.36
C GLY A 444 -1.49 16.72 6.35
N LYS A 445 -0.84 15.66 5.88
CA LYS A 445 -1.36 14.28 5.93
C LYS A 445 -1.27 13.69 7.33
N LEU A 446 -2.07 12.66 7.60
CA LEU A 446 -1.97 11.90 8.85
C LEU A 446 -0.54 11.39 9.05
N ALA A 447 -0.05 11.48 10.26
CA ALA A 447 1.25 10.95 10.64
C ALA A 447 1.18 9.41 10.79
N ASP A 448 0.86 8.75 9.70
CA ASP A 448 0.86 7.30 9.54
C ASP A 448 2.18 6.89 8.91
N LEU A 449 3.14 6.53 9.74
CA LEU A 449 4.53 6.36 9.35
C LEU A 449 5.09 5.04 9.88
N VAL A 450 6.04 4.49 9.16
CA VAL A 450 6.70 3.24 9.52
C VAL A 450 8.22 3.42 9.53
N LEU A 451 8.87 3.07 10.63
CA LEU A 451 10.32 3.05 10.75
C LEU A 451 10.85 1.62 10.61
N TRP A 452 11.88 1.49 9.78
CA TRP A 452 12.52 0.23 9.47
C TRP A 452 14.02 0.29 9.74
N ARG A 453 14.59 -0.75 10.32
CA ARG A 453 16.02 -0.98 10.21
C ARG A 453 16.33 -1.40 8.77
N PRO A 454 17.37 -0.87 8.12
CA PRO A 454 17.69 -1.22 6.73
C PRO A 454 17.80 -2.71 6.47
N ALA A 455 18.40 -3.47 7.39
CA ALA A 455 18.53 -4.92 7.30
C ALA A 455 17.20 -5.70 7.33
N PHE A 456 16.11 -5.07 7.82
CA PHE A 456 14.77 -5.64 7.93
C PHE A 456 13.72 -4.83 7.16
N PHE A 457 14.17 -3.99 6.24
CA PHE A 457 13.27 -3.20 5.41
C PHE A 457 12.26 -4.08 4.68
N GLY A 458 10.99 -3.70 4.76
CA GLY A 458 9.88 -4.43 4.13
C GLY A 458 9.49 -5.73 4.86
N VAL A 459 10.21 -6.14 5.89
CA VAL A 459 9.97 -7.40 6.63
C VAL A 459 9.46 -7.14 8.03
N LYS A 460 10.23 -6.39 8.81
CA LYS A 460 9.97 -6.15 10.24
C LYS A 460 10.04 -4.65 10.56
N PRO A 461 8.90 -3.96 10.67
CA PRO A 461 8.89 -2.61 11.20
C PRO A 461 9.50 -2.55 12.60
N SER A 462 10.30 -1.54 12.88
CA SER A 462 10.75 -1.24 14.24
C SER A 462 9.66 -0.52 15.03
N LEU A 463 9.02 0.45 14.38
CA LEU A 463 7.91 1.22 14.94
C LEU A 463 6.86 1.44 13.85
N VAL A 464 5.59 1.43 14.24
CA VAL A 464 4.45 1.88 13.44
C VAL A 464 3.76 3.02 14.18
N ILE A 465 3.71 4.16 13.54
CA ILE A 465 3.08 5.38 14.05
C ILE A 465 1.73 5.55 13.37
N LYS A 466 0.69 5.79 14.15
CA LYS A 466 -0.67 6.04 13.70
C LYS A 466 -1.14 7.40 14.21
N GLY A 467 -1.42 8.33 13.29
CA GLY A 467 -1.84 9.68 13.65
C GLY A 467 -0.93 10.31 14.72
N GLY A 468 0.39 10.15 14.58
CA GLY A 468 1.39 10.69 15.48
C GLY A 468 1.68 9.89 16.76
N MET A 469 0.89 8.84 17.07
CA MET A 469 1.11 7.97 18.24
C MET A 469 1.78 6.66 17.83
N ILE A 470 2.68 6.14 18.67
CA ILE A 470 3.25 4.80 18.47
C ILE A 470 2.16 3.77 18.74
N ALA A 471 1.70 3.09 17.68
CA ALA A 471 0.64 2.09 17.74
C ALA A 471 1.18 0.66 17.89
N ALA A 472 2.32 0.35 17.26
CA ALA A 472 2.97 -0.94 17.39
C ALA A 472 4.50 -0.80 17.34
N ALA A 473 5.19 -1.71 18.01
CA ALA A 473 6.65 -1.76 18.02
C ALA A 473 7.17 -3.19 18.17
N ALA A 474 8.35 -3.44 17.59
CA ALA A 474 9.11 -4.64 17.85
C ALA A 474 9.82 -4.51 19.21
N MET A 475 9.32 -5.20 20.24
CA MET A 475 9.78 -5.08 21.62
C MET A 475 10.07 -6.45 22.23
N GLY A 476 11.05 -6.49 23.13
CA GLY A 476 11.38 -7.67 23.93
C GLY A 476 10.39 -7.95 25.06
N ASP A 477 10.83 -8.69 26.06
CA ASP A 477 10.02 -9.01 27.24
C ASP A 477 9.66 -7.73 28.02
N PRO A 478 8.37 -7.44 28.24
CA PRO A 478 7.95 -6.25 28.97
C PRO A 478 8.29 -6.30 30.47
N ASN A 479 8.63 -7.47 31.02
CA ASN A 479 9.08 -7.64 32.40
C ASN A 479 10.61 -7.58 32.55
N ALA A 480 11.35 -7.40 31.46
CA ALA A 480 12.80 -7.25 31.53
C ALA A 480 13.22 -5.86 32.02
N SER A 481 14.43 -5.76 32.55
CA SER A 481 15.00 -4.49 33.02
C SER A 481 15.20 -3.47 31.89
N ILE A 482 15.29 -3.93 30.65
CA ILE A 482 15.38 -3.12 29.43
C ILE A 482 14.50 -3.76 28.33
N PRO A 483 13.99 -3.01 27.35
CA PRO A 483 12.99 -3.50 26.40
C PRO A 483 13.59 -4.30 25.21
N THR A 484 14.86 -4.68 25.26
CA THR A 484 15.58 -5.31 24.15
C THR A 484 15.77 -6.83 24.23
N PRO A 485 15.55 -7.56 25.37
CA PRO A 485 15.79 -8.99 25.41
C PRO A 485 14.90 -9.79 24.46
N GLN A 486 15.44 -10.88 23.95
CA GLN A 486 14.71 -11.89 23.19
C GLN A 486 13.73 -12.67 24.09
N PRO A 487 12.61 -13.18 23.55
CA PRO A 487 12.17 -13.01 22.17
C PRO A 487 11.55 -11.62 21.91
N VAL A 488 11.86 -11.06 20.74
CA VAL A 488 11.25 -9.81 20.27
C VAL A 488 9.97 -10.12 19.50
N HIS A 489 8.87 -9.50 19.91
CA HIS A 489 7.58 -9.60 19.24
C HIS A 489 7.08 -8.23 18.83
N TRP A 490 6.20 -8.17 17.81
CA TRP A 490 5.39 -6.97 17.59
C TRP A 490 4.36 -6.86 18.71
N ARG A 491 4.40 -5.73 19.38
CA ARG A 491 3.53 -5.47 20.51
C ARG A 491 2.69 -4.24 20.24
N PRO A 492 1.38 -4.27 20.59
CA PRO A 492 0.58 -3.08 20.60
C PRO A 492 1.12 -2.09 21.64
N MET A 493 1.23 -0.82 21.24
CA MET A 493 1.69 0.29 22.06
C MET A 493 0.51 1.20 22.42
N PHE A 494 0.75 2.25 23.22
CA PHE A 494 -0.31 3.12 23.73
C PHE A 494 -1.22 3.72 22.66
N GLY A 495 -0.73 3.94 21.42
CA GLY A 495 -1.53 4.36 20.27
C GLY A 495 -2.60 3.34 19.83
N SER A 496 -2.54 2.10 20.34
CA SER A 496 -3.50 1.03 20.04
C SER A 496 -4.55 0.83 21.13
N PHE A 497 -4.62 1.69 22.14
CA PHE A 497 -5.51 1.45 23.29
C PHE A 497 -6.42 2.64 23.60
N GLY A 498 -7.61 2.31 24.09
CA GLY A 498 -8.57 3.26 24.61
C GLY A 498 -8.93 4.34 23.58
N ARG A 499 -8.98 5.59 24.04
CA ARG A 499 -9.34 6.72 23.17
C ARG A 499 -8.20 7.21 22.27
N ALA A 500 -6.96 6.70 22.42
CA ALA A 500 -5.88 6.97 21.49
C ALA A 500 -6.18 6.39 20.08
N LEU A 501 -7.10 5.43 19.98
CA LEU A 501 -7.63 4.95 18.70
C LEU A 501 -8.21 6.04 17.79
N LYS A 502 -8.56 7.21 18.34
CA LYS A 502 -8.99 8.40 17.58
C LYS A 502 -7.89 8.99 16.66
N CYS A 503 -6.64 8.58 16.85
CA CYS A 503 -5.55 8.89 15.93
C CYS A 503 -5.67 8.16 14.59
N ALA A 504 -6.52 7.13 14.51
CA ALA A 504 -6.95 6.51 13.26
C ALA A 504 -8.31 7.09 12.81
N VAL A 505 -8.58 7.01 11.51
CA VAL A 505 -9.82 7.52 10.92
C VAL A 505 -10.66 6.38 10.31
N THR A 506 -11.96 6.63 10.14
CA THR A 506 -12.83 5.77 9.34
C THR A 506 -13.23 6.54 8.08
N PHE A 507 -12.87 6.00 6.93
CA PHE A 507 -13.24 6.58 5.64
C PHE A 507 -14.69 6.23 5.31
N VAL A 508 -15.42 7.21 4.81
CA VAL A 508 -16.84 7.09 4.41
C VAL A 508 -17.11 7.88 3.13
N SER A 509 -18.27 7.73 2.53
CA SER A 509 -18.69 8.60 1.43
C SER A 509 -19.00 10.02 1.92
N GLN A 510 -18.96 10.99 1.02
CA GLN A 510 -19.39 12.37 1.34
C GLN A 510 -20.86 12.41 1.80
N ALA A 511 -21.72 11.58 1.20
CA ALA A 511 -23.13 11.50 1.55
C ALA A 511 -23.37 11.06 2.99
N ALA A 512 -22.51 10.18 3.52
CA ALA A 512 -22.61 9.68 4.89
C ALA A 512 -22.38 10.76 5.96
N LEU A 513 -21.51 11.74 5.68
CA LEU A 513 -21.23 12.83 6.62
C LEU A 513 -22.46 13.70 6.92
N HIS A 514 -23.44 13.70 6.02
CA HIS A 514 -24.69 14.44 6.16
C HIS A 514 -25.89 13.52 6.50
N ASN A 515 -25.64 12.23 6.73
CA ASN A 515 -26.70 11.26 7.02
C ASN A 515 -26.98 11.19 8.54
N ALA A 516 -28.23 11.52 8.93
CA ALA A 516 -28.63 11.49 10.33
C ALA A 516 -28.47 10.10 10.98
N ALA A 517 -28.67 9.02 10.23
CA ALA A 517 -28.50 7.65 10.74
C ALA A 517 -27.04 7.34 11.06
N VAL A 518 -26.09 7.82 10.25
CA VAL A 518 -24.64 7.68 10.53
C VAL A 518 -24.25 8.54 11.73
N ALA A 519 -24.73 9.77 11.80
CA ALA A 519 -24.49 10.65 12.96
C ALA A 519 -25.02 10.04 14.28
N ALA A 520 -26.15 9.34 14.22
CA ALA A 520 -26.77 8.68 15.38
C ALA A 520 -25.98 7.48 15.93
N LEU A 521 -24.99 6.94 15.18
CA LEU A 521 -24.12 5.88 15.66
C LEU A 521 -23.17 6.35 16.77
N GLY A 522 -22.93 7.67 16.89
CA GLY A 522 -22.09 8.23 17.95
C GLY A 522 -20.62 7.81 17.87
N LEU A 523 -20.12 7.57 16.66
CA LEU A 523 -18.75 7.14 16.41
C LEU A 523 -17.74 8.15 16.98
N GLN A 524 -16.66 7.65 17.53
CA GLN A 524 -15.64 8.45 18.22
C GLN A 524 -14.42 8.72 17.33
N LYS A 525 -14.09 7.79 16.41
CA LYS A 525 -13.07 8.04 15.39
C LYS A 525 -13.54 9.12 14.42
N PRO A 526 -12.63 9.98 13.95
CA PRO A 526 -12.96 10.94 12.89
C PRO A 526 -13.45 10.21 11.64
N LEU A 527 -14.58 10.66 11.11
CA LEU A 527 -15.08 10.24 9.81
C LEU A 527 -14.49 11.16 8.73
N VAL A 528 -13.88 10.59 7.72
CA VAL A 528 -13.24 11.32 6.62
C VAL A 528 -13.86 10.90 5.30
N ALA A 529 -14.32 11.88 4.52
CA ALA A 529 -14.94 11.59 3.23
C ALA A 529 -13.89 11.24 2.17
N VAL A 530 -14.18 10.19 1.38
CA VAL A 530 -13.50 9.96 0.10
C VAL A 530 -13.92 11.02 -0.91
N LYS A 531 -13.02 11.38 -1.83
CA LYS A 531 -13.29 12.40 -2.86
C LYS A 531 -12.38 12.27 -4.07
N GLY A 532 -12.88 12.72 -5.22
CA GLY A 532 -12.11 12.75 -6.46
C GLY A 532 -11.89 11.38 -7.09
N CYS A 533 -12.75 10.39 -6.80
CA CYS A 533 -12.60 9.04 -7.31
C CYS A 533 -12.93 8.89 -8.79
N ARG A 534 -13.74 9.80 -9.36
CA ARG A 534 -14.34 9.61 -10.69
C ARG A 534 -13.60 10.31 -11.83
N THR A 535 -12.71 11.23 -11.52
CA THR A 535 -11.92 11.97 -12.52
C THR A 535 -10.53 11.36 -12.77
N LEU A 536 -10.21 10.29 -12.08
CA LEU A 536 -8.91 9.62 -12.18
C LEU A 536 -8.80 8.80 -13.46
N THR A 537 -7.58 8.80 -13.98
CA THR A 537 -7.14 7.92 -15.06
C THR A 537 -5.85 7.23 -14.67
N LYS A 538 -5.40 6.32 -15.50
CA LYS A 538 -4.09 5.68 -15.32
C LYS A 538 -2.93 6.69 -15.30
N ALA A 539 -3.07 7.82 -16.00
CA ALA A 539 -2.06 8.87 -16.03
C ALA A 539 -1.83 9.55 -14.67
N ASP A 540 -2.79 9.43 -13.74
CA ASP A 540 -2.67 9.97 -12.38
C ASP A 540 -1.91 9.04 -11.43
N MET A 541 -1.61 7.81 -11.85
CA MET A 541 -0.92 6.81 -11.03
C MET A 541 0.58 7.12 -10.98
N VAL A 542 1.07 7.50 -9.82
CA VAL A 542 2.46 7.92 -9.60
C VAL A 542 3.43 6.81 -10.04
N LEU A 543 4.26 7.10 -11.06
CA LEU A 543 5.27 6.20 -11.64
C LEU A 543 4.71 4.86 -12.17
N ASN A 544 3.37 4.70 -12.25
CA ASN A 544 2.68 3.48 -12.66
C ASN A 544 1.53 3.77 -13.64
N ASP A 545 1.82 4.58 -14.62
CA ASP A 545 0.91 5.20 -15.59
C ASP A 545 0.96 4.55 -16.98
N ALA A 546 1.72 3.45 -17.16
CA ALA A 546 1.89 2.83 -18.45
C ALA A 546 0.61 2.12 -18.94
N THR A 547 0.27 2.35 -20.20
CA THR A 547 -0.90 1.75 -20.89
C THR A 547 -0.45 1.02 -22.17
N PRO A 548 0.37 -0.05 -22.05
CA PRO A 548 0.81 -0.80 -23.23
C PRO A 548 -0.38 -1.47 -23.90
N GLN A 549 -0.30 -1.68 -25.21
CA GLN A 549 -1.26 -2.49 -25.93
C GLN A 549 -1.02 -3.97 -25.61
N ILE A 550 -1.91 -4.56 -24.82
CA ILE A 550 -1.80 -5.97 -24.42
C ILE A 550 -2.57 -6.85 -25.40
N GLU A 551 -1.90 -7.91 -25.85
CA GLU A 551 -2.46 -8.99 -26.66
C GLU A 551 -2.21 -10.32 -25.94
N VAL A 552 -3.21 -11.19 -25.96
CA VAL A 552 -3.12 -12.56 -25.41
C VAL A 552 -3.52 -13.52 -26.52
N ASP A 553 -2.65 -14.47 -26.81
CA ASP A 553 -2.94 -15.53 -27.77
C ASP A 553 -3.92 -16.54 -27.16
N PRO A 554 -5.06 -16.82 -27.79
CA PRO A 554 -6.11 -17.65 -27.19
C PRO A 554 -5.75 -19.15 -27.15
N GLU A 555 -4.76 -19.61 -27.90
CA GLU A 555 -4.35 -21.01 -27.93
C GLU A 555 -3.13 -21.28 -27.03
N THR A 556 -2.14 -20.39 -27.08
CA THR A 556 -0.87 -20.57 -26.36
C THR A 556 -0.79 -19.76 -25.08
N TYR A 557 -1.73 -18.83 -24.85
CA TYR A 557 -1.78 -17.88 -23.74
C TYR A 557 -0.60 -16.91 -23.65
N VAL A 558 0.21 -16.84 -24.69
CA VAL A 558 1.35 -15.91 -24.79
C VAL A 558 0.84 -14.48 -24.69
N VAL A 559 1.41 -13.73 -23.75
CA VAL A 559 1.10 -12.32 -23.54
C VAL A 559 2.14 -11.46 -24.27
N ARG A 560 1.67 -10.47 -25.03
CA ARG A 560 2.50 -9.43 -25.64
C ARG A 560 2.07 -8.05 -25.17
N ALA A 561 3.06 -7.17 -25.02
CA ALA A 561 2.84 -5.74 -24.80
C ALA A 561 3.52 -4.96 -25.91
N ASP A 562 2.76 -4.15 -26.66
CA ASP A 562 3.27 -3.41 -27.83
C ASP A 562 4.03 -4.31 -28.84
N GLY A 563 3.57 -5.55 -28.99
CA GLY A 563 4.18 -6.58 -29.83
C GLY A 563 5.34 -7.36 -29.22
N GLU A 564 5.88 -6.93 -28.07
CA GLU A 564 6.94 -7.65 -27.35
C GLU A 564 6.38 -8.79 -26.50
N HIS A 565 6.97 -9.97 -26.58
CA HIS A 565 6.61 -11.12 -25.76
C HIS A 565 7.05 -10.91 -24.31
N LEU A 566 6.11 -10.99 -23.38
CA LEU A 566 6.35 -10.86 -21.95
C LEU A 566 6.57 -12.24 -21.32
N ALA A 567 7.81 -12.64 -21.15
CA ALA A 567 8.18 -13.87 -20.48
C ALA A 567 9.29 -13.60 -19.46
N CYS A 568 9.19 -14.25 -18.31
CA CYS A 568 10.25 -14.24 -17.30
C CYS A 568 10.36 -15.61 -16.64
N GLU A 569 11.55 -15.92 -16.12
CA GLU A 569 11.79 -17.19 -15.43
C GLU A 569 11.16 -17.17 -14.03
N PRO A 570 10.64 -18.30 -13.54
CA PRO A 570 10.19 -18.41 -12.16
C PRO A 570 11.39 -18.28 -11.22
N ALA A 571 11.19 -17.60 -10.09
CA ALA A 571 12.22 -17.52 -9.06
C ALA A 571 12.31 -18.84 -8.28
N THR A 572 13.54 -19.29 -8.04
CA THR A 572 13.84 -20.47 -7.20
C THR A 572 14.16 -20.09 -5.76
N GLU A 573 14.62 -18.85 -5.54
CA GLU A 573 14.95 -18.28 -4.24
C GLU A 573 14.34 -16.88 -4.11
N LEU A 574 13.90 -16.54 -2.91
CA LEU A 574 13.36 -15.21 -2.60
C LEU A 574 14.09 -14.61 -1.39
N PRO A 575 14.40 -13.30 -1.42
CA PRO A 575 14.86 -12.57 -0.25
C PRO A 575 13.70 -12.32 0.72
N LEU A 576 13.99 -11.66 1.84
CA LEU A 576 13.00 -11.20 2.82
C LEU A 576 12.25 -12.34 3.53
N ALA A 577 12.91 -13.47 3.70
CA ALA A 577 12.32 -14.65 4.36
C ALA A 577 12.23 -14.51 5.90
N GLN A 578 12.89 -13.50 6.49
CA GLN A 578 13.02 -13.34 7.94
C GLN A 578 11.71 -13.08 8.69
N ARG A 579 10.61 -12.79 7.98
CA ARG A 579 9.30 -12.64 8.61
C ARG A 579 8.87 -13.89 9.38
N TYR A 580 9.24 -15.04 8.88
CA TYR A 580 8.85 -16.35 9.45
C TYR A 580 9.85 -16.88 10.48
N PHE A 581 10.94 -16.17 10.75
CA PHE A 581 11.91 -16.53 11.76
C PHE A 581 11.72 -15.68 13.03
N LEU A 582 11.77 -16.31 14.19
CA LEU A 582 11.48 -15.68 15.49
C LEU A 582 12.69 -15.01 16.16
N PHE A 583 13.80 -14.84 15.46
CA PHE A 583 15.05 -14.30 16.01
C PHE A 583 15.70 -13.26 15.12
#